data_59b12a64ac39564cc1da1626b38aca2e
#
_entry.id   59b12a64ac39564cc1da1626b38aca2e
#
_cell.length_a   1.000
_cell.length_b   1.000
_cell.length_c   1.000
_cell.angle_alpha   90.00
_cell.angle_beta   90.00
_cell.angle_gamma   90.00
#
_symmetry.space_group_name_H-M   'P 1'
#
loop_
_entity.id
_entity.type
_entity.pdbx_description
1 polymer ?
#
loop_
_entity_poly.entity_id
_entity_poly.type
_entity_poly.pdbx_seq_one_letter_code
_entity_poly.pdbx_strand_id
1 'polypeptide(L)'
;MTERLVIIGGCAAGMSAASKARRTDPDLDILVYEKTGFVAYGACGMPYYVSGLVQDHNTLVVRTPEQFARQEIKVHLHHEVTGIDAARCRVRVSDLESGETREEACDKLVIATGGRSAIPAGAPGFSPGELQGVFTLRALEDGIAIREFIQREKPRRAVIVGAGYIGLEMAESFRVLGLETTVIGRPPQMLKRFDPEMAQFMQGALEDEGVRLSLGDEAKALEGDSQGRVRQVVSSSGAFEADLVLLALSVLPNVALAEAAGVALGETGAIATDAGMRTNLPNVFAAGDCAEAYHRVIGRGAYIPLGTTANKQGRVMGTNAGGGQATFKGIVGTTITKAFDTYAALTGLAEKEARALGYEVKSTTIKARSRAHYYPGSAPMHVRLVVQEGSGRLLGGQIIGDEGAGLRINVLAGALHSDMTVEQLSQLDLAYMPPMSPVWDPLLVAANVALKG
;
A
#
# COMPACT_ATOMS: atom_id res chain seq x y z
N MET A 1 10.38 -9.99 37.34
CA MET A 1 10.92 -8.89 36.49
C MET A 1 9.87 -8.64 35.44
N THR A 2 9.57 -7.40 35.13
CA THR A 2 8.63 -7.01 34.06
C THR A 2 9.24 -7.37 32.70
N GLU A 3 8.53 -8.13 31.88
CA GLU A 3 8.99 -8.45 30.52
C GLU A 3 9.04 -7.18 29.65
N ARG A 4 10.07 -7.05 28.83
CA ARG A 4 10.26 -5.92 27.92
C ARG A 4 10.00 -6.31 26.48
N LEU A 5 9.08 -5.58 25.87
CA LEU A 5 8.77 -5.66 24.43
C LEU A 5 9.41 -4.47 23.71
N VAL A 6 10.35 -4.73 22.80
CA VAL A 6 10.92 -3.73 21.90
C VAL A 6 10.24 -3.83 20.53
N ILE A 7 9.84 -2.69 19.98
CA ILE A 7 9.16 -2.58 18.67
C ILE A 7 9.97 -1.66 17.77
N ILE A 8 10.35 -2.15 16.59
CA ILE A 8 11.11 -1.41 15.58
C ILE A 8 10.13 -0.94 14.50
N GLY A 9 9.87 0.36 14.44
CA GLY A 9 8.96 1.02 13.52
C GLY A 9 7.65 1.44 14.16
N GLY A 10 7.31 2.71 14.03
CA GLY A 10 6.22 3.41 14.72
C GLY A 10 4.99 3.72 13.87
N CYS A 11 4.80 3.07 12.69
CA CYS A 11 3.63 3.31 11.87
C CYS A 11 2.55 2.24 12.09
N ALA A 12 1.82 1.81 11.05
CA ALA A 12 0.61 0.99 11.13
C ALA A 12 0.77 -0.31 11.93
N ALA A 13 1.72 -1.16 11.57
CA ALA A 13 1.91 -2.47 12.21
C ALA A 13 2.47 -2.33 13.64
N GLY A 14 3.53 -1.54 13.83
CA GLY A 14 4.19 -1.39 15.13
C GLY A 14 3.28 -0.77 16.18
N MET A 15 2.60 0.34 15.87
CA MET A 15 1.71 0.99 16.84
C MET A 15 0.42 0.20 17.11
N SER A 16 -0.07 -0.57 16.12
CA SER A 16 -1.15 -1.54 16.33
C SER A 16 -0.71 -2.67 17.27
N ALA A 17 0.55 -3.14 17.13
CA ALA A 17 1.12 -4.14 18.04
C ALA A 17 1.32 -3.58 19.45
N ALA A 18 1.96 -2.41 19.61
CA ALA A 18 2.16 -1.76 20.89
C ALA A 18 0.84 -1.60 21.67
N SER A 19 -0.16 -1.01 20.99
CA SER A 19 -1.47 -0.78 21.60
C SER A 19 -2.21 -2.07 21.93
N LYS A 20 -2.02 -3.13 21.15
CA LYS A 20 -2.66 -4.42 21.42
C LYS A 20 -1.91 -5.21 22.50
N ALA A 21 -0.59 -5.19 22.50
CA ALA A 21 0.23 -5.82 23.54
C ALA A 21 -0.11 -5.24 24.92
N ARG A 22 -0.15 -3.91 25.07
CA ARG A 22 -0.57 -3.23 26.30
C ARG A 22 -1.94 -3.67 26.81
N ARG A 23 -2.91 -3.85 25.91
CA ARG A 23 -4.27 -4.34 26.31
C ARG A 23 -4.29 -5.83 26.63
N THR A 24 -3.32 -6.60 26.15
CA THR A 24 -3.24 -8.04 26.42
C THR A 24 -2.50 -8.33 27.72
N ASP A 25 -1.41 -7.61 27.95
CA ASP A 25 -0.62 -7.65 29.17
C ASP A 25 -0.35 -6.20 29.63
N PRO A 26 -1.03 -5.74 30.71
CA PRO A 26 -0.84 -4.40 31.26
C PRO A 26 0.53 -4.15 31.90
N ASP A 27 1.25 -5.21 32.26
CA ASP A 27 2.53 -5.09 32.98
C ASP A 27 3.76 -5.01 32.08
N LEU A 28 3.61 -5.21 30.75
CA LEU A 28 4.73 -5.14 29.79
C LEU A 28 5.43 -3.75 29.80
N ASP A 29 6.75 -3.75 29.79
CA ASP A 29 7.54 -2.54 29.46
C ASP A 29 7.68 -2.42 27.94
N ILE A 30 6.93 -1.50 27.32
CA ILE A 30 6.85 -1.37 25.86
C ILE A 30 7.67 -0.17 25.38
N LEU A 31 8.69 -0.45 24.57
CA LEU A 31 9.54 0.54 23.92
C LEU A 31 9.31 0.49 22.40
N VAL A 32 9.06 1.64 21.78
CA VAL A 32 8.93 1.77 20.32
C VAL A 32 10.03 2.70 19.82
N TYR A 33 10.80 2.25 18.86
CA TYR A 33 11.82 3.04 18.17
C TYR A 33 11.37 3.37 16.75
N GLU A 34 11.26 4.66 16.45
CA GLU A 34 10.92 5.18 15.14
C GLU A 34 11.98 6.17 14.68
N LYS A 35 12.52 5.97 13.48
CA LYS A 35 13.58 6.81 12.94
C LYS A 35 13.11 8.15 12.41
N THR A 36 11.81 8.29 12.12
CA THR A 36 11.20 9.52 11.63
C THR A 36 10.63 10.35 12.77
N GLY A 37 10.15 11.55 12.46
CA GLY A 37 9.53 12.47 13.42
C GLY A 37 8.05 12.17 13.73
N PHE A 38 7.46 11.12 13.13
CA PHE A 38 6.03 10.84 13.27
C PHE A 38 5.75 9.38 13.54
N VAL A 39 4.71 9.12 14.34
CA VAL A 39 4.16 7.78 14.59
C VAL A 39 2.67 7.74 14.31
N ALA A 40 2.13 6.55 14.08
CA ALA A 40 0.69 6.28 13.97
C ALA A 40 -0.06 7.26 13.06
N TYR A 41 0.46 7.53 11.88
CA TYR A 41 -0.17 8.42 10.90
C TYR A 41 -0.78 7.66 9.72
N GLY A 42 -1.74 8.31 9.05
CA GLY A 42 -2.39 7.83 7.85
C GLY A 42 -1.56 8.10 6.59
N ALA A 43 -0.61 7.25 6.28
CA ALA A 43 0.28 7.41 5.13
C ALA A 43 -0.48 7.60 3.80
N CYS A 44 -1.62 6.92 3.61
CA CYS A 44 -2.47 7.08 2.42
C CYS A 44 -3.14 8.47 2.31
N GLY A 45 -3.04 9.30 3.35
CA GLY A 45 -3.50 10.70 3.35
C GLY A 45 -2.52 11.69 2.71
N MET A 46 -1.26 11.27 2.48
CA MET A 46 -0.22 12.17 1.98
C MET A 46 -0.53 12.80 0.61
N PRO A 47 -1.06 12.08 -0.40
CA PRO A 47 -1.45 12.70 -1.66
C PRO A 47 -2.48 13.83 -1.47
N TYR A 48 -3.45 13.63 -0.58
CA TYR A 48 -4.48 14.62 -0.26
C TYR A 48 -3.94 15.82 0.54
N TYR A 49 -2.90 15.60 1.33
CA TYR A 49 -2.16 16.69 1.97
C TYR A 49 -1.35 17.49 0.95
N VAL A 50 -0.65 16.81 0.05
CA VAL A 50 0.12 17.49 -1.02
C VAL A 50 -0.80 18.32 -1.92
N SER A 51 -1.95 17.79 -2.33
CA SER A 51 -2.94 18.52 -3.14
C SER A 51 -3.60 19.68 -2.42
N GLY A 52 -3.48 19.77 -1.09
CA GLY A 52 -4.11 20.79 -0.27
C GLY A 52 -5.56 20.49 0.14
N LEU A 53 -6.11 19.32 -0.22
CA LEU A 53 -7.41 18.87 0.28
C LEU A 53 -7.37 18.67 1.80
N VAL A 54 -6.30 18.10 2.31
CA VAL A 54 -5.96 18.08 3.74
C VAL A 54 -5.01 19.24 4.00
N GLN A 55 -5.46 20.22 4.80
CA GLN A 55 -4.71 21.48 4.99
C GLN A 55 -3.52 21.34 5.94
N ASP A 56 -3.65 20.54 6.99
CA ASP A 56 -2.66 20.37 8.05
C ASP A 56 -2.23 18.90 8.12
N HIS A 57 -0.92 18.63 7.97
CA HIS A 57 -0.37 17.29 8.08
C HIS A 57 -0.60 16.65 9.45
N ASN A 58 -0.74 17.45 10.51
CA ASN A 58 -1.03 16.93 11.85
C ASN A 58 -2.38 16.20 11.91
N THR A 59 -3.33 16.50 11.01
CA THR A 59 -4.59 15.76 10.93
C THR A 59 -4.41 14.31 10.43
N LEU A 60 -3.28 14.01 9.79
CA LEU A 60 -2.91 12.65 9.40
C LEU A 60 -2.37 11.84 10.58
N VAL A 61 -1.90 12.49 11.63
CA VAL A 61 -1.39 11.82 12.85
C VAL A 61 -2.58 11.35 13.69
N VAL A 62 -2.77 10.05 13.78
CA VAL A 62 -3.89 9.45 14.52
C VAL A 62 -3.68 9.54 16.02
N ARG A 63 -2.41 9.43 16.47
CA ARG A 63 -2.00 9.57 17.88
C ARG A 63 -0.57 10.06 17.98
N THR A 64 -0.36 10.93 18.97
CA THR A 64 0.98 11.47 19.29
C THR A 64 1.72 10.58 20.30
N PRO A 65 3.06 10.73 20.45
CA PRO A 65 3.84 10.04 21.48
C PRO A 65 3.31 10.28 22.90
N GLU A 66 2.83 11.49 23.22
CA GLU A 66 2.28 11.82 24.54
C GLU A 66 0.97 11.07 24.82
N GLN A 67 0.16 10.84 23.79
CA GLN A 67 -1.06 10.03 23.91
C GLN A 67 -0.74 8.55 24.12
N PHE A 68 0.37 8.04 23.55
CA PHE A 68 0.86 6.69 23.81
C PHE A 68 1.51 6.58 25.21
N ALA A 69 2.23 7.61 25.65
CA ALA A 69 2.82 7.66 27.00
C ALA A 69 1.76 7.55 28.10
N ARG A 70 0.55 8.12 27.91
CA ARG A 70 -0.61 7.94 28.82
C ARG A 70 -1.08 6.47 28.92
N GLN A 71 -0.68 5.64 27.98
CA GLN A 71 -0.93 4.19 27.96
C GLN A 71 0.36 3.42 28.32
N GLU A 72 1.33 4.07 28.92
CA GLU A 72 2.62 3.49 29.31
C GLU A 72 3.37 2.83 28.15
N ILE A 73 3.19 3.34 26.93
CA ILE A 73 3.96 2.98 25.73
C ILE A 73 4.96 4.08 25.48
N LYS A 74 6.25 3.75 25.61
CA LYS A 74 7.35 4.69 25.44
C LYS A 74 7.74 4.73 23.96
N VAL A 75 7.54 5.89 23.31
CA VAL A 75 7.87 6.09 21.90
C VAL A 75 9.08 7.00 21.80
N HIS A 76 10.10 6.53 21.11
CA HIS A 76 11.34 7.26 20.82
C HIS A 76 11.36 7.60 19.33
N LEU A 77 11.11 8.87 18.99
CA LEU A 77 11.24 9.41 17.63
C LEU A 77 12.72 9.71 17.35
N HIS A 78 13.07 9.81 16.07
CA HIS A 78 14.45 10.04 15.62
C HIS A 78 15.46 9.02 16.16
N HIS A 79 14.99 7.80 16.42
CA HIS A 79 15.83 6.71 16.92
C HIS A 79 15.81 5.54 15.94
N GLU A 80 16.93 5.25 15.32
CA GLU A 80 17.08 4.16 14.38
C GLU A 80 17.68 2.92 15.05
N VAL A 81 17.03 1.78 14.91
CA VAL A 81 17.62 0.49 15.27
C VAL A 81 18.54 0.05 14.14
N THR A 82 19.83 -0.02 14.43
CA THR A 82 20.90 -0.31 13.47
C THR A 82 21.46 -1.73 13.56
N GLY A 83 21.07 -2.49 14.59
CA GLY A 83 21.50 -3.89 14.77
C GLY A 83 20.57 -4.67 15.71
N ILE A 84 20.47 -5.97 15.48
CA ILE A 84 19.73 -6.93 16.30
C ILE A 84 20.68 -8.09 16.66
N ASP A 85 20.89 -8.34 17.95
CA ASP A 85 21.44 -9.60 18.48
C ASP A 85 20.28 -10.45 19.00
N ALA A 86 19.75 -11.29 18.13
CA ALA A 86 18.58 -12.10 18.46
C ALA A 86 18.90 -13.17 19.51
N ALA A 87 20.15 -13.67 19.57
CA ALA A 87 20.56 -14.69 20.55
C ALA A 87 20.56 -14.17 21.99
N ARG A 88 20.86 -12.87 22.17
CA ARG A 88 20.85 -12.20 23.49
C ARG A 88 19.61 -11.35 23.71
N CYS A 89 18.72 -11.26 22.73
CA CYS A 89 17.60 -10.34 22.66
C CYS A 89 18.05 -8.89 23.00
N ARG A 90 18.91 -8.33 22.17
CA ARG A 90 19.39 -6.96 22.26
C ARG A 90 19.25 -6.25 20.93
N VAL A 91 18.98 -4.96 20.98
CA VAL A 91 18.99 -4.10 19.80
C VAL A 91 19.98 -2.96 20.00
N ARG A 92 20.68 -2.57 18.93
CA ARG A 92 21.51 -1.37 18.91
C ARG A 92 20.68 -0.23 18.37
N VAL A 93 20.56 0.83 19.14
CA VAL A 93 19.74 2.01 18.84
C VAL A 93 20.64 3.22 18.70
N SER A 94 20.52 3.93 17.60
CA SER A 94 21.17 5.24 17.38
C SER A 94 20.14 6.35 17.48
N ASP A 95 20.42 7.32 18.34
CA ASP A 95 19.71 8.60 18.37
C ASP A 95 20.24 9.46 17.22
N LEU A 96 19.37 9.81 16.28
CA LEU A 96 19.74 10.54 15.07
C LEU A 96 19.95 12.06 15.31
N GLU A 97 19.51 12.58 16.46
CA GLU A 97 19.70 13.99 16.83
C GLU A 97 21.03 14.19 17.57
N SER A 98 21.33 13.33 18.56
CA SER A 98 22.56 13.43 19.34
C SER A 98 23.74 12.66 18.74
N GLY A 99 23.47 11.67 17.88
CA GLY A 99 24.46 10.74 17.36
C GLY A 99 24.87 9.64 18.34
N GLU A 100 24.28 9.61 19.54
CA GLU A 100 24.58 8.59 20.56
C GLU A 100 24.03 7.23 20.14
N THR A 101 24.81 6.19 20.47
CA THR A 101 24.40 4.80 20.22
C THR A 101 24.41 4.03 21.54
N ARG A 102 23.34 3.25 21.78
CA ARG A 102 23.20 2.40 22.96
C ARG A 102 22.66 1.01 22.62
N GLU A 103 22.84 0.07 23.50
CA GLU A 103 22.20 -1.22 23.45
C GLU A 103 21.00 -1.26 24.39
N GLU A 104 19.88 -1.78 23.89
CA GLU A 104 18.67 -2.04 24.66
C GLU A 104 18.42 -3.56 24.74
N ALA A 105 18.18 -4.06 25.95
CA ALA A 105 17.77 -5.44 26.14
C ALA A 105 16.26 -5.59 25.93
N CYS A 106 15.85 -6.76 25.44
CA CYS A 106 14.45 -7.13 25.27
C CYS A 106 14.22 -8.58 25.73
N ASP A 107 12.97 -8.91 26.04
CA ASP A 107 12.52 -10.28 26.19
C ASP A 107 11.78 -10.73 24.92
N LYS A 108 11.14 -9.77 24.23
CA LYS A 108 10.44 -9.97 22.97
C LYS A 108 10.73 -8.83 22.01
N LEU A 109 10.81 -9.16 20.73
CA LEU A 109 11.14 -8.21 19.67
C LEU A 109 10.07 -8.22 18.56
N VAL A 110 9.66 -7.04 18.14
CA VAL A 110 8.75 -6.83 17.01
C VAL A 110 9.48 -6.06 15.91
N ILE A 111 9.50 -6.63 14.71
CA ILE A 111 10.05 -6.02 13.49
C ILE A 111 8.89 -5.50 12.65
N ALA A 112 8.74 -4.18 12.57
CA ALA A 112 7.73 -3.47 11.80
C ALA A 112 8.35 -2.36 10.95
N THR A 113 9.50 -2.65 10.35
CA THR A 113 10.38 -1.73 9.61
C THR A 113 9.79 -1.22 8.30
N GLY A 114 8.63 -1.73 7.88
CA GLY A 114 7.91 -1.26 6.70
C GLY A 114 8.62 -1.53 5.38
N GLY A 115 8.45 -0.63 4.43
CA GLY A 115 9.03 -0.76 3.09
C GLY A 115 9.66 0.55 2.60
N ARG A 116 10.47 0.44 1.54
CA ARG A 116 11.15 1.56 0.86
C ARG A 116 10.80 1.59 -0.62
N SER A 117 11.01 2.73 -1.26
CA SER A 117 10.91 2.85 -2.72
C SER A 117 12.00 2.04 -3.41
N ALA A 118 11.65 1.36 -4.50
CA ALA A 118 12.56 0.55 -5.31
C ALA A 118 13.38 1.45 -6.26
N ILE A 119 14.27 2.28 -5.70
CA ILE A 119 15.12 3.18 -6.48
C ILE A 119 16.19 2.33 -7.17
N PRO A 120 16.37 2.45 -8.52
CA PRO A 120 17.40 1.73 -9.25
C PRO A 120 18.80 2.14 -8.77
N ALA A 121 19.60 1.18 -8.35
CA ALA A 121 20.96 1.45 -7.93
C ALA A 121 21.79 1.93 -9.14
N GLY A 122 22.53 3.02 -8.96
CA GLY A 122 23.43 3.58 -9.98
C GLY A 122 22.74 4.29 -11.15
N ALA A 123 21.42 4.47 -11.13
CA ALA A 123 20.73 5.31 -12.09
C ALA A 123 21.02 6.80 -11.81
N PRO A 124 21.57 7.56 -12.76
CA PRO A 124 21.98 8.95 -12.52
C PRO A 124 20.81 9.84 -12.10
N GLY A 125 20.98 10.61 -11.04
CA GLY A 125 19.98 11.56 -10.53
C GLY A 125 18.86 10.94 -9.69
N PHE A 126 18.78 9.59 -9.58
CA PHE A 126 17.69 8.93 -8.85
C PHE A 126 17.92 8.86 -7.33
N SER A 127 19.14 9.09 -6.87
CA SER A 127 19.43 9.04 -5.43
C SER A 127 18.75 10.22 -4.72
N PRO A 128 18.02 9.99 -3.61
CA PRO A 128 17.44 11.09 -2.85
C PRO A 128 18.49 12.12 -2.43
N GLY A 129 18.21 13.40 -2.67
CA GLY A 129 19.12 14.50 -2.35
C GLY A 129 20.21 14.79 -3.40
N GLU A 130 20.37 13.96 -4.45
CA GLU A 130 21.31 14.21 -5.55
C GLU A 130 20.87 15.43 -6.37
N LEU A 131 19.59 15.58 -6.64
CA LEU A 131 19.01 16.73 -7.33
C LEU A 131 17.86 17.33 -6.50
N GLN A 132 17.80 18.66 -6.46
CA GLN A 132 16.65 19.38 -5.89
C GLN A 132 15.42 19.19 -6.78
N GLY A 133 14.26 18.98 -6.16
CA GLY A 133 12.99 18.74 -6.85
C GLY A 133 12.74 17.28 -7.19
N VAL A 134 13.58 16.35 -6.71
CA VAL A 134 13.38 14.91 -6.83
C VAL A 134 12.94 14.33 -5.48
N PHE A 135 11.81 13.62 -5.47
CA PHE A 135 11.17 13.13 -4.26
C PHE A 135 10.75 11.66 -4.37
N THR A 136 10.65 11.02 -3.22
CA THR A 136 9.83 9.82 -2.99
C THR A 136 8.60 10.19 -2.17
N LEU A 137 7.69 9.23 -1.90
CA LEU A 137 6.54 9.43 -1.03
C LEU A 137 6.31 8.18 -0.19
N ARG A 138 7.01 8.08 0.96
CA ARG A 138 6.96 6.93 1.87
C ARG A 138 6.71 7.31 3.33
N ALA A 139 7.36 8.36 3.81
CA ALA A 139 7.18 8.92 5.15
C ALA A 139 6.37 10.22 5.09
N LEU A 140 5.81 10.65 6.22
CA LEU A 140 5.02 11.89 6.26
C LEU A 140 5.89 13.11 5.92
N GLU A 141 7.16 13.07 6.30
CA GLU A 141 8.16 14.08 5.96
C GLU A 141 8.32 14.27 4.45
N ASP A 142 8.20 13.18 3.66
CA ASP A 142 8.24 13.29 2.20
C ASP A 142 7.08 14.13 1.67
N GLY A 143 5.87 13.90 2.19
CA GLY A 143 4.68 14.67 1.82
C GLY A 143 4.81 16.15 2.21
N ILE A 144 5.38 16.43 3.38
CA ILE A 144 5.67 17.79 3.87
C ILE A 144 6.67 18.47 2.93
N ALA A 145 7.79 17.80 2.64
CA ALA A 145 8.84 18.33 1.77
C ALA A 145 8.34 18.62 0.35
N ILE A 146 7.51 17.74 -0.23
CA ILE A 146 6.91 17.96 -1.56
C ILE A 146 6.01 19.21 -1.53
N ARG A 147 5.14 19.35 -0.52
CA ARG A 147 4.22 20.48 -0.43
C ARG A 147 4.98 21.79 -0.23
N GLU A 148 5.96 21.83 0.67
CA GLU A 148 6.82 23.00 0.88
C GLU A 148 7.60 23.39 -0.38
N PHE A 149 8.15 22.39 -1.10
CA PHE A 149 8.83 22.63 -2.37
C PHE A 149 7.88 23.28 -3.40
N ILE A 150 6.67 22.74 -3.56
CA ILE A 150 5.68 23.29 -4.48
C ILE A 150 5.31 24.74 -4.12
N GLN A 151 5.13 25.03 -2.84
CA GLN A 151 4.79 26.38 -2.37
C GLN A 151 5.91 27.39 -2.59
N ARG A 152 7.17 26.96 -2.36
CA ARG A 152 8.35 27.82 -2.47
C ARG A 152 8.81 28.01 -3.90
N GLU A 153 8.98 26.93 -4.66
CA GLU A 153 9.59 26.94 -5.98
C GLU A 153 8.57 27.14 -7.12
N LYS A 154 7.28 26.90 -6.85
CA LYS A 154 6.17 27.05 -7.82
C LYS A 154 6.45 26.33 -9.15
N PRO A 155 6.76 25.02 -9.12
CA PRO A 155 7.03 24.24 -10.32
C PRO A 155 5.83 24.29 -11.28
N ARG A 156 6.09 24.17 -12.57
CA ARG A 156 5.05 24.12 -13.59
C ARG A 156 4.85 22.72 -14.13
N ARG A 157 5.92 21.92 -14.19
CA ARG A 157 5.94 20.58 -14.80
C ARG A 157 6.35 19.55 -13.78
N ALA A 158 5.49 18.58 -13.60
CA ALA A 158 5.75 17.42 -12.74
C ALA A 158 5.88 16.15 -13.60
N VAL A 159 6.92 15.38 -13.38
CA VAL A 159 7.07 14.04 -13.95
C VAL A 159 7.01 13.01 -12.83
N ILE A 160 6.14 12.03 -12.98
CA ILE A 160 5.98 10.91 -12.06
C ILE A 160 6.58 9.67 -12.71
N VAL A 161 7.59 9.08 -12.08
CA VAL A 161 8.20 7.82 -12.52
C VAL A 161 7.55 6.67 -11.75
N GLY A 162 6.62 5.97 -12.39
CA GLY A 162 5.88 4.87 -11.82
C GLY A 162 4.36 4.99 -11.98
N ALA A 163 3.75 4.06 -12.70
CA ALA A 163 2.32 4.04 -13.05
C ALA A 163 1.49 3.13 -12.12
N GLY A 164 1.84 3.10 -10.81
CA GLY A 164 1.13 2.38 -9.75
C GLY A 164 0.13 3.27 -9.01
N TYR A 165 -0.36 2.78 -7.85
CA TYR A 165 -1.34 3.49 -7.01
C TYR A 165 -0.86 4.88 -6.58
N ILE A 166 0.35 4.99 -6.04
CA ILE A 166 0.92 6.28 -5.59
C ILE A 166 1.07 7.24 -6.77
N GLY A 167 1.57 6.72 -7.92
CA GLY A 167 1.73 7.55 -9.12
C GLY A 167 0.41 8.11 -9.64
N LEU A 168 -0.65 7.31 -9.58
CA LEU A 168 -1.98 7.70 -9.99
C LEU A 168 -2.59 8.76 -9.05
N GLU A 169 -2.54 8.56 -7.73
CA GLU A 169 -3.06 9.50 -6.74
C GLU A 169 -2.29 10.83 -6.75
N MET A 170 -0.97 10.78 -7.00
CA MET A 170 -0.15 11.98 -7.12
C MET A 170 -0.32 12.68 -8.46
N ALA A 171 -0.71 11.95 -9.54
CA ALA A 171 -1.06 12.59 -10.81
C ALA A 171 -2.31 13.47 -10.63
N GLU A 172 -3.36 12.98 -9.96
CA GLU A 172 -4.50 13.82 -9.55
C GLU A 172 -4.04 15.01 -8.71
N SER A 173 -3.22 14.77 -7.68
CA SER A 173 -2.75 15.83 -6.77
C SER A 173 -2.02 16.95 -7.49
N PHE A 174 -1.12 16.63 -8.41
CA PHE A 174 -0.37 17.62 -9.18
C PHE A 174 -1.25 18.35 -10.20
N ARG A 175 -2.20 17.65 -10.84
CA ARG A 175 -3.15 18.31 -11.75
C ARG A 175 -4.08 19.28 -11.01
N VAL A 176 -4.59 18.91 -9.84
CA VAL A 176 -5.41 19.80 -8.98
C VAL A 176 -4.63 21.06 -8.60
N LEU A 177 -3.32 20.96 -8.41
CA LEU A 177 -2.44 22.10 -8.15
C LEU A 177 -2.07 22.89 -9.42
N GLY A 178 -2.54 22.48 -10.59
CA GLY A 178 -2.32 23.18 -11.87
C GLY A 178 -0.99 22.86 -12.56
N LEU A 179 -0.28 21.78 -12.13
CA LEU A 179 0.95 21.37 -12.79
C LEU A 179 0.66 20.60 -14.09
N GLU A 180 1.46 20.85 -15.13
CA GLU A 180 1.53 19.97 -16.29
C GLU A 180 2.14 18.63 -15.82
N THR A 181 1.37 17.54 -15.90
CA THR A 181 1.73 16.27 -15.27
C THR A 181 1.94 15.19 -16.31
N THR A 182 3.11 14.54 -16.26
CA THR A 182 3.45 13.37 -17.06
C THR A 182 3.72 12.17 -16.16
N VAL A 183 3.16 11.01 -16.50
CA VAL A 183 3.46 9.73 -15.84
C VAL A 183 4.25 8.85 -16.78
N ILE A 184 5.44 8.42 -16.36
CA ILE A 184 6.28 7.46 -17.09
C ILE A 184 6.15 6.10 -16.42
N GLY A 185 5.81 5.07 -17.17
CA GLY A 185 5.62 3.71 -16.68
C GLY A 185 6.32 2.67 -17.52
N ARG A 186 7.25 1.88 -16.95
CA ARG A 186 7.90 0.76 -17.64
C ARG A 186 6.92 -0.32 -18.14
N PRO A 187 5.86 -0.71 -17.38
CA PRO A 187 4.82 -1.56 -17.93
C PRO A 187 4.03 -0.83 -19.02
N PRO A 188 3.48 -1.56 -20.04
CA PRO A 188 2.69 -0.97 -21.11
C PRO A 188 1.28 -0.54 -20.66
N GLN A 189 0.98 -0.63 -19.38
CA GLN A 189 -0.28 -0.22 -18.75
C GLN A 189 -0.05 0.35 -17.37
N MET A 190 -0.97 1.17 -16.90
CA MET A 190 -1.06 1.57 -15.49
C MET A 190 -1.60 0.40 -14.65
N LEU A 191 -1.45 0.49 -13.31
CA LEU A 191 -2.05 -0.47 -12.37
C LEU A 191 -1.77 -1.93 -12.81
N LYS A 192 -0.51 -2.30 -12.91
CA LYS A 192 -0.04 -3.58 -13.50
C LYS A 192 -0.75 -4.84 -13.01
N ARG A 193 -1.40 -4.81 -11.83
CA ARG A 193 -2.19 -5.94 -11.32
C ARG A 193 -3.56 -6.06 -11.97
N PHE A 194 -4.12 -5.00 -12.54
CA PHE A 194 -5.37 -5.07 -13.30
C PHE A 194 -5.16 -5.76 -14.65
N ASP A 195 -6.23 -6.38 -15.17
CA ASP A 195 -6.22 -6.84 -16.55
C ASP A 195 -6.22 -5.64 -17.50
N PRO A 196 -5.58 -5.75 -18.69
CA PRO A 196 -5.33 -4.59 -19.56
C PRO A 196 -6.59 -3.82 -19.93
N GLU A 197 -7.67 -4.53 -20.26
CA GLU A 197 -8.94 -3.90 -20.62
C GLU A 197 -9.56 -3.08 -19.47
N MET A 198 -9.34 -3.51 -18.22
CA MET A 198 -9.80 -2.76 -17.05
C MET A 198 -8.91 -1.54 -16.80
N ALA A 199 -7.59 -1.69 -16.92
CA ALA A 199 -6.66 -0.58 -16.73
C ALA A 199 -6.87 0.57 -17.72
N GLN A 200 -7.31 0.28 -18.96
CA GLN A 200 -7.60 1.28 -20.00
C GLN A 200 -8.65 2.31 -19.57
N PHE A 201 -9.66 1.93 -18.78
CA PHE A 201 -10.67 2.88 -18.30
C PHE A 201 -10.05 3.93 -17.38
N MET A 202 -9.11 3.53 -16.53
CA MET A 202 -8.38 4.46 -15.66
C MET A 202 -7.40 5.32 -16.45
N GLN A 203 -6.75 4.76 -17.47
CA GLN A 203 -5.86 5.52 -18.36
C GLN A 203 -6.63 6.63 -19.06
N GLY A 204 -7.78 6.31 -19.67
CA GLY A 204 -8.64 7.30 -20.31
C GLY A 204 -9.09 8.40 -19.35
N ALA A 205 -9.49 8.06 -18.13
CA ALA A 205 -9.88 9.06 -17.13
C ALA A 205 -8.74 10.05 -16.77
N LEU A 206 -7.49 9.58 -16.73
CA LEU A 206 -6.34 10.47 -16.49
C LEU A 206 -6.01 11.35 -17.70
N GLU A 207 -6.10 10.78 -18.92
CA GLU A 207 -5.86 11.51 -20.17
C GLU A 207 -6.92 12.60 -20.40
N ASP A 208 -8.20 12.30 -20.10
CA ASP A 208 -9.31 13.27 -20.17
C ASP A 208 -9.08 14.47 -19.23
N GLU A 209 -8.39 14.27 -18.11
CA GLU A 209 -7.99 15.31 -17.16
C GLU A 209 -6.62 15.96 -17.49
N GLY A 210 -6.06 15.64 -18.65
CA GLY A 210 -4.85 16.25 -19.18
C GLY A 210 -3.55 15.72 -18.57
N VAL A 211 -3.55 14.52 -18.01
CA VAL A 211 -2.34 13.80 -17.61
C VAL A 211 -1.74 13.15 -18.86
N ARG A 212 -0.47 13.44 -19.15
CA ARG A 212 0.26 12.76 -20.22
C ARG A 212 0.77 11.41 -19.72
N LEU A 213 0.45 10.33 -20.44
CA LEU A 213 0.92 8.98 -20.10
C LEU A 213 2.01 8.55 -21.11
N SER A 214 3.17 8.12 -20.61
CA SER A 214 4.24 7.46 -21.37
C SER A 214 4.46 6.07 -20.81
N LEU A 215 3.64 5.12 -21.31
CA LEU A 215 3.62 3.73 -20.83
C LEU A 215 4.44 2.84 -21.78
N GLY A 216 5.00 1.74 -21.24
CA GLY A 216 6.01 0.95 -21.95
C GLY A 216 7.36 1.69 -22.05
N ASP A 217 7.55 2.73 -21.26
CA ASP A 217 8.68 3.63 -21.28
C ASP A 217 9.46 3.56 -19.96
N GLU A 218 10.77 3.48 -20.04
CA GLU A 218 11.64 3.36 -18.87
C GLU A 218 12.44 4.65 -18.64
N ALA A 219 12.25 5.27 -17.49
CA ALA A 219 13.09 6.38 -17.05
C ALA A 219 14.49 5.85 -16.72
N LYS A 220 15.53 6.44 -17.35
CA LYS A 220 16.94 5.98 -17.30
C LYS A 220 17.84 6.91 -16.52
N ALA A 221 17.58 8.22 -16.57
CA ALA A 221 18.37 9.23 -15.88
C ALA A 221 17.50 10.45 -15.53
N LEU A 222 17.88 11.14 -14.47
CA LEU A 222 17.39 12.47 -14.16
C LEU A 222 18.56 13.44 -14.37
N GLU A 223 18.31 14.52 -15.07
CA GLU A 223 19.33 15.52 -15.35
C GLU A 223 18.98 16.84 -14.68
N GLY A 224 20.01 17.47 -14.10
CA GLY A 224 19.89 18.75 -13.42
C GLY A 224 20.57 19.90 -14.15
N ASP A 225 20.28 21.13 -13.70
CA ASP A 225 21.03 22.32 -14.12
C ASP A 225 22.34 22.50 -13.31
N SER A 226 23.08 23.53 -13.63
CA SER A 226 24.33 23.90 -12.93
C SER A 226 24.15 24.25 -11.44
N GLN A 227 22.88 24.42 -10.99
CA GLN A 227 22.52 24.68 -9.59
C GLN A 227 22.05 23.41 -8.87
N GLY A 228 22.09 22.24 -9.52
CA GLY A 228 21.64 20.98 -8.97
C GLY A 228 20.12 20.83 -8.91
N ARG A 229 19.34 21.59 -9.67
CA ARG A 229 17.88 21.47 -9.78
C ARG A 229 17.52 20.53 -10.93
N VAL A 230 16.57 19.64 -10.73
CA VAL A 230 16.10 18.76 -11.80
C VAL A 230 15.52 19.57 -12.97
N ARG A 231 15.83 19.17 -14.22
CA ARG A 231 15.37 19.81 -15.45
C ARG A 231 14.68 18.86 -16.40
N GLN A 232 15.07 17.61 -16.40
CA GLN A 232 14.42 16.62 -17.25
C GLN A 232 14.59 15.20 -16.75
N VAL A 233 13.67 14.36 -17.18
CA VAL A 233 13.73 12.90 -17.07
C VAL A 233 14.06 12.35 -18.45
N VAL A 234 15.18 11.66 -18.57
CA VAL A 234 15.58 10.95 -19.80
C VAL A 234 14.99 9.54 -19.72
N SER A 235 14.22 9.17 -20.74
CA SER A 235 13.59 7.86 -20.83
C SER A 235 13.98 7.12 -22.13
N SER A 236 13.41 5.92 -22.31
CA SER A 236 13.61 5.13 -23.54
C SER A 236 12.99 5.81 -24.77
N SER A 237 11.94 6.60 -24.60
CA SER A 237 11.21 7.27 -25.68
C SER A 237 11.64 8.72 -25.91
N GLY A 238 12.49 9.29 -25.06
CA GLY A 238 12.97 10.67 -25.18
C GLY A 238 13.14 11.35 -23.83
N ALA A 239 13.20 12.68 -23.84
CA ALA A 239 13.36 13.49 -22.65
C ALA A 239 12.05 14.24 -22.32
N PHE A 240 11.73 14.31 -21.03
CA PHE A 240 10.58 15.03 -20.49
C PHE A 240 11.08 16.14 -19.58
N GLU A 241 10.79 17.38 -19.92
CA GLU A 241 11.12 18.51 -19.06
C GLU A 241 10.37 18.41 -17.72
N ALA A 242 11.08 18.69 -16.62
CA ALA A 242 10.54 18.57 -15.27
C ALA A 242 11.14 19.62 -14.34
N ASP A 243 10.29 20.27 -13.57
CA ASP A 243 10.66 21.15 -12.46
C ASP A 243 10.51 20.40 -11.12
N LEU A 244 9.73 19.29 -11.12
CA LEU A 244 9.52 18.36 -10.01
C LEU A 244 9.43 16.93 -10.54
N VAL A 245 10.12 15.99 -9.89
CA VAL A 245 10.06 14.57 -10.19
C VAL A 245 9.65 13.78 -8.95
N LEU A 246 8.65 12.94 -9.10
CA LEU A 246 8.25 11.99 -8.08
C LEU A 246 8.64 10.56 -8.49
N LEU A 247 9.44 9.90 -7.69
CA LEU A 247 9.80 8.50 -7.85
C LEU A 247 8.77 7.61 -7.15
N ALA A 248 7.66 7.34 -7.83
CA ALA A 248 6.55 6.49 -7.37
C ALA A 248 6.75 5.01 -7.78
N LEU A 249 7.97 4.53 -7.59
CA LEU A 249 8.39 3.19 -7.95
C LEU A 249 7.81 2.13 -6.99
N SER A 250 7.97 0.85 -7.35
CA SER A 250 7.51 -0.27 -6.52
C SER A 250 8.06 -0.19 -5.08
N VAL A 251 7.35 -0.81 -4.16
CA VAL A 251 7.77 -0.90 -2.76
C VAL A 251 8.56 -2.19 -2.55
N LEU A 252 9.72 -2.07 -1.91
CA LEU A 252 10.52 -3.20 -1.45
C LEU A 252 10.45 -3.30 0.08
N PRO A 253 10.41 -4.52 0.65
CA PRO A 253 10.39 -4.68 2.11
C PRO A 253 11.74 -4.26 2.72
N ASN A 254 11.71 -3.67 3.91
CA ASN A 254 12.90 -3.35 4.69
C ASN A 254 13.32 -4.57 5.51
N VAL A 255 14.14 -5.44 4.94
CA VAL A 255 14.53 -6.72 5.53
C VAL A 255 15.98 -6.80 5.98
N ALA A 256 16.85 -5.89 5.56
CA ALA A 256 18.29 -5.99 5.81
C ALA A 256 18.65 -6.16 7.29
N LEU A 257 17.97 -5.45 8.19
CA LEU A 257 18.17 -5.57 9.64
C LEU A 257 17.76 -6.97 10.16
N ALA A 258 16.64 -7.49 9.68
CA ALA A 258 16.11 -8.81 10.05
C ALA A 258 16.99 -9.94 9.50
N GLU A 259 17.40 -9.84 8.22
CA GLU A 259 18.27 -10.80 7.56
C GLU A 259 19.65 -10.90 8.24
N ALA A 260 20.23 -9.75 8.59
CA ALA A 260 21.49 -9.72 9.33
C ALA A 260 21.39 -10.38 10.73
N ALA A 261 20.21 -10.42 11.31
CA ALA A 261 19.92 -11.10 12.58
C ALA A 261 19.57 -12.59 12.42
N GLY A 262 19.55 -13.14 11.21
CA GLY A 262 19.20 -14.54 10.93
C GLY A 262 17.69 -14.81 10.84
N VAL A 263 16.87 -13.77 10.68
CA VAL A 263 15.43 -13.91 10.43
C VAL A 263 15.23 -14.42 8.99
N ALA A 264 14.44 -15.47 8.82
CA ALA A 264 14.19 -16.08 7.51
C ALA A 264 13.29 -15.18 6.66
N LEU A 265 13.65 -15.09 5.38
CA LEU A 265 12.79 -14.47 4.35
C LEU A 265 11.97 -15.53 3.63
N GLY A 266 10.79 -15.15 3.17
CA GLY A 266 9.92 -15.98 2.35
C GLY A 266 10.24 -15.89 0.86
N GLU A 267 9.45 -16.57 0.04
CA GLU A 267 9.62 -16.64 -1.43
C GLU A 267 9.54 -15.25 -2.10
N THR A 268 8.88 -14.28 -1.48
CA THR A 268 8.73 -12.92 -2.02
C THR A 268 9.89 -11.99 -1.66
N GLY A 269 10.84 -12.44 -0.83
CA GLY A 269 11.92 -11.63 -0.28
C GLY A 269 11.52 -10.76 0.92
N ALA A 270 10.26 -10.84 1.39
CA ALA A 270 9.85 -10.25 2.65
C ALA A 270 10.01 -11.24 3.81
N ILE A 271 9.92 -10.77 5.06
CA ILE A 271 10.10 -11.64 6.25
C ILE A 271 9.01 -12.71 6.27
N ALA A 272 9.41 -13.97 6.39
CA ALA A 272 8.52 -15.10 6.58
C ALA A 272 7.98 -15.15 8.01
N THR A 273 6.65 -15.32 8.17
CA THR A 273 6.00 -15.47 9.46
C THR A 273 4.96 -16.59 9.45
N ASP A 274 4.74 -17.19 10.61
CA ASP A 274 3.59 -18.08 10.82
C ASP A 274 2.27 -17.28 10.93
N ALA A 275 1.16 -17.98 11.08
CA ALA A 275 -0.16 -17.34 11.27
C ALA A 275 -0.25 -16.50 12.57
N GLY A 276 0.65 -16.69 13.51
CA GLY A 276 0.77 -15.92 14.75
C GLY A 276 1.70 -14.70 14.61
N MET A 277 2.21 -14.42 13.41
CA MET A 277 3.23 -13.40 13.11
C MET A 277 4.57 -13.66 13.79
N ARG A 278 4.90 -14.93 14.13
CA ARG A 278 6.20 -15.33 14.66
C ARG A 278 7.15 -15.60 13.50
N THR A 279 8.41 -15.20 13.67
CA THR A 279 9.49 -15.55 12.75
C THR A 279 10.07 -16.95 13.10
N ASN A 280 11.13 -17.34 12.40
CA ASN A 280 11.90 -18.54 12.74
C ASN A 280 12.71 -18.43 14.06
N LEU A 281 12.87 -17.19 14.59
CA LEU A 281 13.62 -16.96 15.82
C LEU A 281 12.66 -16.86 17.02
N PRO A 282 13.03 -17.48 18.18
CA PRO A 282 12.21 -17.39 19.40
C PRO A 282 11.97 -15.94 19.84
N ASN A 283 10.73 -15.64 20.23
CA ASN A 283 10.34 -14.32 20.73
C ASN A 283 10.53 -13.15 19.74
N VAL A 284 10.76 -13.44 18.46
CA VAL A 284 10.86 -12.42 17.39
C VAL A 284 9.67 -12.52 16.47
N PHE A 285 8.98 -11.39 16.31
CA PHE A 285 7.77 -11.25 15.50
C PHE A 285 7.99 -10.24 14.37
N ALA A 286 7.26 -10.39 13.26
CA ALA A 286 7.29 -9.40 12.18
C ALA A 286 5.91 -9.17 11.57
N ALA A 287 5.64 -7.94 11.11
CA ALA A 287 4.38 -7.58 10.44
C ALA A 287 4.47 -6.29 9.63
N GLY A 288 3.50 -6.07 8.76
CA GLY A 288 3.38 -4.91 7.88
C GLY A 288 4.19 -5.07 6.61
N ASP A 289 4.56 -3.94 5.97
CA ASP A 289 5.21 -3.94 4.66
C ASP A 289 6.62 -4.58 4.63
N CYS A 290 7.18 -5.00 5.76
CA CYS A 290 8.41 -5.79 5.81
C CYS A 290 8.19 -7.30 5.77
N ALA A 291 6.95 -7.79 5.97
CA ALA A 291 6.62 -9.20 6.09
C ALA A 291 5.65 -9.68 5.00
N GLU A 292 5.69 -10.98 4.70
CA GLU A 292 4.71 -11.62 3.84
C GLU A 292 3.33 -11.69 4.52
N ALA A 293 2.30 -11.81 3.68
CA ALA A 293 0.95 -12.14 4.12
C ALA A 293 0.48 -13.42 3.42
N TYR A 294 -0.09 -14.37 4.17
CA TYR A 294 -0.72 -15.54 3.58
C TYR A 294 -1.88 -15.12 2.68
N HIS A 295 -1.83 -15.46 1.40
CA HIS A 295 -2.87 -15.14 0.42
C HIS A 295 -3.81 -16.33 0.24
N ARG A 296 -5.06 -16.18 0.66
CA ARG A 296 -6.04 -17.25 0.73
C ARG A 296 -6.34 -17.92 -0.61
N VAL A 297 -6.40 -17.14 -1.69
CA VAL A 297 -6.73 -17.69 -3.02
C VAL A 297 -5.62 -18.58 -3.55
N ILE A 298 -4.35 -18.20 -3.36
CA ILE A 298 -3.19 -18.95 -3.86
C ILE A 298 -2.59 -19.91 -2.86
N GLY A 299 -2.99 -19.85 -1.57
CA GLY A 299 -2.58 -20.79 -0.53
C GLY A 299 -1.12 -20.67 -0.07
N ARG A 300 -0.46 -19.54 -0.31
CA ARG A 300 0.94 -19.29 0.08
C ARG A 300 1.20 -17.83 0.43
N GLY A 301 2.43 -17.52 0.84
CA GLY A 301 2.88 -16.15 1.09
C GLY A 301 2.79 -15.27 -0.16
N ALA A 302 2.43 -14.01 0.03
CA ALA A 302 2.39 -12.97 -1.01
C ALA A 302 2.89 -11.65 -0.44
N TYR A 303 3.47 -10.82 -1.29
CA TYR A 303 3.87 -9.47 -0.94
C TYR A 303 2.91 -8.45 -1.56
N ILE A 304 1.94 -8.02 -0.75
CA ILE A 304 0.94 -7.01 -1.10
C ILE A 304 0.89 -6.01 0.06
N PRO A 305 1.81 -5.02 0.09
CA PRO A 305 1.92 -4.07 1.19
C PRO A 305 0.71 -3.14 1.24
N LEU A 306 -0.11 -3.28 2.29
CA LEU A 306 -1.35 -2.53 2.49
C LEU A 306 -1.53 -2.16 3.96
N GLY A 307 -1.95 -0.94 4.24
CA GLY A 307 -2.21 -0.47 5.60
C GLY A 307 -3.24 -1.30 6.36
N THR A 308 -4.27 -1.82 5.68
CA THR A 308 -5.27 -2.72 6.28
C THR A 308 -4.66 -4.04 6.72
N THR A 309 -3.75 -4.61 5.95
CA THR A 309 -2.98 -5.82 6.28
C THR A 309 -2.06 -5.55 7.46
N ALA A 310 -1.26 -4.48 7.39
CA ALA A 310 -0.33 -4.08 8.43
C ALA A 310 -1.00 -3.92 9.80
N ASN A 311 -2.16 -3.25 9.85
CA ASN A 311 -2.94 -3.08 11.08
C ASN A 311 -3.47 -4.41 11.64
N LYS A 312 -4.00 -5.30 10.80
CA LYS A 312 -4.52 -6.61 11.23
C LYS A 312 -3.39 -7.53 11.73
N GLN A 313 -2.29 -7.61 10.98
CA GLN A 313 -1.09 -8.35 11.38
C GLN A 313 -0.52 -7.78 12.68
N GLY A 314 -0.42 -6.45 12.82
CA GLY A 314 0.04 -5.78 14.03
C GLY A 314 -0.79 -6.13 15.25
N ARG A 315 -2.13 -6.23 15.12
CA ARG A 315 -3.00 -6.66 16.22
C ARG A 315 -2.77 -8.11 16.64
N VAL A 316 -2.60 -9.02 15.67
CA VAL A 316 -2.27 -10.43 15.97
C VAL A 316 -0.91 -10.52 16.66
N MET A 317 0.09 -9.86 16.10
CA MET A 317 1.45 -9.78 16.64
C MET A 317 1.47 -9.24 18.07
N GLY A 318 0.79 -8.13 18.33
CA GLY A 318 0.70 -7.53 19.67
C GLY A 318 -0.03 -8.42 20.67
N THR A 319 -1.08 -9.17 20.25
CA THR A 319 -1.73 -10.16 21.12
C THR A 319 -0.74 -11.25 21.53
N ASN A 320 0.00 -11.81 20.56
CA ASN A 320 0.91 -12.92 20.80
C ASN A 320 2.17 -12.49 21.57
N ALA A 321 2.70 -11.30 21.27
CA ALA A 321 3.81 -10.71 22.05
C ALA A 321 3.38 -10.39 23.50
N GLY A 322 2.12 -10.05 23.74
CA GLY A 322 1.56 -9.86 25.08
C GLY A 322 1.15 -11.18 25.78
N GLY A 323 1.58 -12.35 25.28
CA GLY A 323 1.29 -13.64 25.92
C GLY A 323 -0.09 -14.24 25.58
N GLY A 324 -0.90 -13.57 24.77
CA GLY A 324 -2.18 -14.11 24.28
C GLY A 324 -2.02 -15.06 23.10
N GLN A 325 -3.16 -15.47 22.52
CA GLN A 325 -3.20 -16.34 21.34
C GLN A 325 -4.12 -15.74 20.28
N ALA A 326 -3.55 -15.40 19.13
CA ALA A 326 -4.29 -14.90 17.98
C ALA A 326 -3.67 -15.42 16.67
N THR A 327 -4.49 -15.52 15.63
CA THR A 327 -4.02 -15.92 14.30
C THR A 327 -4.52 -14.97 13.23
N PHE A 328 -3.65 -14.63 12.28
CA PHE A 328 -3.98 -13.90 11.08
C PHE A 328 -4.49 -14.86 10.01
N LYS A 329 -5.73 -14.64 9.56
CA LYS A 329 -6.41 -15.54 8.61
C LYS A 329 -6.00 -15.33 7.14
N GLY A 330 -5.07 -14.43 6.90
CA GLY A 330 -4.59 -14.11 5.55
C GLY A 330 -5.39 -12.99 4.88
N ILE A 331 -5.03 -12.76 3.62
CA ILE A 331 -5.58 -11.72 2.76
C ILE A 331 -6.14 -12.32 1.47
N VAL A 332 -6.95 -11.54 0.78
CA VAL A 332 -7.33 -11.77 -0.62
C VAL A 332 -6.81 -10.64 -1.54
N GLY A 333 -5.94 -9.77 -1.02
CA GLY A 333 -5.26 -8.71 -1.77
C GLY A 333 -6.20 -7.61 -2.28
N THR A 334 -7.21 -7.24 -1.48
CA THR A 334 -8.18 -6.20 -1.84
C THR A 334 -7.56 -4.82 -1.83
N THR A 335 -7.65 -4.12 -2.94
CA THR A 335 -7.16 -2.75 -3.14
C THR A 335 -8.23 -1.88 -3.78
N ILE A 336 -8.21 -0.61 -3.46
CA ILE A 336 -9.02 0.43 -4.10
C ILE A 336 -8.21 1.70 -4.21
N THR A 337 -8.35 2.41 -5.31
CA THR A 337 -7.79 3.74 -5.53
C THR A 337 -8.76 4.57 -6.37
N LYS A 338 -8.52 5.86 -6.44
CA LYS A 338 -9.25 6.75 -7.35
C LYS A 338 -8.29 7.72 -8.02
N ALA A 339 -8.66 8.16 -9.21
CA ALA A 339 -8.15 9.37 -9.82
C ALA A 339 -9.33 10.18 -10.34
N PHE A 340 -9.42 11.42 -9.92
CA PHE A 340 -10.56 12.31 -10.17
C PHE A 340 -11.87 11.64 -9.74
N ASP A 341 -12.82 11.45 -10.65
CA ASP A 341 -14.10 10.81 -10.35
C ASP A 341 -14.12 9.30 -10.63
N THR A 342 -13.01 8.74 -11.11
CA THR A 342 -12.93 7.32 -11.47
C THR A 342 -12.26 6.51 -10.36
N TYR A 343 -12.95 5.47 -9.91
CA TYR A 343 -12.50 4.51 -8.90
C TYR A 343 -12.07 3.21 -9.58
N ALA A 344 -10.96 2.64 -9.16
CA ALA A 344 -10.48 1.32 -9.56
C ALA A 344 -10.27 0.44 -8.33
N ALA A 345 -10.90 -0.73 -8.32
CA ALA A 345 -10.84 -1.68 -7.22
C ALA A 345 -10.57 -3.09 -7.73
N LEU A 346 -9.75 -3.85 -6.98
CA LEU A 346 -9.37 -5.23 -7.31
C LEU A 346 -9.33 -6.05 -6.03
N THR A 347 -9.75 -7.31 -6.13
CA THR A 347 -9.58 -8.31 -5.07
C THR A 347 -9.29 -9.68 -5.68
N GLY A 348 -8.52 -10.52 -4.99
CA GLY A 348 -8.06 -11.80 -5.52
C GLY A 348 -7.04 -11.63 -6.64
N LEU A 349 -7.18 -12.45 -7.67
CA LEU A 349 -6.28 -12.53 -8.82
C LEU A 349 -6.89 -11.88 -10.05
N ALA A 350 -6.08 -11.18 -10.82
CA ALA A 350 -6.39 -10.87 -12.22
C ALA A 350 -6.27 -12.14 -13.07
N GLU A 351 -6.87 -12.15 -14.25
CA GLU A 351 -6.81 -13.33 -15.15
C GLU A 351 -5.37 -13.74 -15.46
N LYS A 352 -4.53 -12.76 -15.82
CA LYS A 352 -3.11 -13.04 -16.11
C LYS A 352 -2.35 -13.62 -14.91
N GLU A 353 -2.66 -13.17 -13.68
CA GLU A 353 -2.06 -13.69 -12.46
C GLU A 353 -2.52 -15.13 -12.21
N ALA A 354 -3.82 -15.41 -12.38
CA ALA A 354 -4.39 -16.73 -12.20
C ALA A 354 -3.81 -17.73 -13.21
N ARG A 355 -3.72 -17.37 -14.50
CA ARG A 355 -3.10 -18.21 -15.54
C ARG A 355 -1.62 -18.46 -15.29
N ALA A 356 -0.87 -17.44 -14.85
CA ALA A 356 0.54 -17.60 -14.50
C ALA A 356 0.77 -18.55 -13.30
N LEU A 357 -0.22 -18.72 -12.44
CA LEU A 357 -0.25 -19.67 -11.32
C LEU A 357 -0.76 -21.06 -11.72
N GLY A 358 -1.11 -21.29 -13.00
CA GLY A 358 -1.55 -22.57 -13.51
C GLY A 358 -3.05 -22.84 -13.36
N TYR A 359 -3.86 -21.83 -13.00
CA TYR A 359 -5.30 -21.99 -12.98
C TYR A 359 -5.88 -21.90 -14.40
N GLU A 360 -6.75 -22.86 -14.76
CA GLU A 360 -7.64 -22.72 -15.89
C GLU A 360 -8.77 -21.81 -15.50
N VAL A 361 -8.92 -20.69 -16.21
CA VAL A 361 -9.85 -19.65 -15.81
C VAL A 361 -10.64 -19.11 -16.99
N LYS A 362 -11.89 -18.78 -16.69
CA LYS A 362 -12.80 -18.01 -17.50
C LYS A 362 -12.99 -16.64 -16.86
N SER A 363 -12.85 -15.59 -17.64
CA SER A 363 -13.12 -14.23 -17.21
C SER A 363 -14.33 -13.63 -17.92
N THR A 364 -15.11 -12.90 -17.18
CA THR A 364 -16.33 -12.25 -17.69
C THR A 364 -16.30 -10.78 -17.34
N THR A 365 -16.41 -9.92 -18.35
CA THR A 365 -16.50 -8.46 -18.16
C THR A 365 -17.87 -7.97 -18.58
N ILE A 366 -18.52 -7.19 -17.74
CA ILE A 366 -19.79 -6.53 -18.05
C ILE A 366 -19.67 -5.03 -17.90
N LYS A 367 -20.52 -4.30 -18.65
CA LYS A 367 -20.81 -2.89 -18.42
C LYS A 367 -22.18 -2.79 -17.76
N ALA A 368 -22.26 -2.07 -16.66
CA ALA A 368 -23.48 -1.85 -15.90
C ALA A 368 -23.59 -0.38 -15.49
N ARG A 369 -24.54 -0.04 -14.63
CA ARG A 369 -24.68 1.27 -14.04
C ARG A 369 -24.50 1.21 -12.52
N SER A 370 -23.96 2.29 -11.97
CA SER A 370 -23.69 2.41 -10.52
C SER A 370 -24.97 2.38 -9.66
N ARG A 371 -26.09 2.89 -10.22
CA ARG A 371 -27.42 2.99 -9.58
C ARG A 371 -28.54 2.85 -10.62
N ALA A 372 -29.80 2.95 -10.21
CA ALA A 372 -30.94 2.89 -11.11
C ALA A 372 -30.79 3.88 -12.27
N HIS A 373 -31.07 3.44 -13.52
CA HIS A 373 -30.77 4.23 -14.73
C HIS A 373 -31.51 5.57 -14.79
N TYR A 374 -32.68 5.65 -14.18
CA TYR A 374 -33.51 6.87 -14.11
C TYR A 374 -33.10 7.81 -12.96
N TYR A 375 -32.24 7.35 -12.04
CA TYR A 375 -31.85 8.19 -10.92
C TYR A 375 -30.66 9.11 -11.30
N PRO A 376 -30.71 10.41 -10.91
CA PRO A 376 -29.64 11.34 -11.23
C PRO A 376 -28.26 10.87 -10.76
N GLY A 377 -27.22 11.10 -11.56
CA GLY A 377 -25.86 10.66 -11.27
C GLY A 377 -25.62 9.16 -11.48
N SER A 378 -26.54 8.48 -12.22
CA SER A 378 -26.30 7.10 -12.67
C SER A 378 -25.17 7.08 -13.69
N ALA A 379 -24.03 6.49 -13.33
CA ALA A 379 -22.82 6.45 -14.13
C ALA A 379 -22.46 5.02 -14.58
N PRO A 380 -21.71 4.87 -15.67
CA PRO A 380 -21.23 3.58 -16.10
C PRO A 380 -20.24 2.98 -15.12
N MET A 381 -20.25 1.67 -14.99
CA MET A 381 -19.24 0.91 -14.28
C MET A 381 -18.95 -0.41 -15.01
N HIS A 382 -17.74 -0.87 -14.89
CA HIS A 382 -17.26 -2.13 -15.45
C HIS A 382 -16.94 -3.09 -14.31
N VAL A 383 -17.44 -4.31 -14.43
CA VAL A 383 -17.20 -5.39 -13.47
C VAL A 383 -16.60 -6.56 -14.22
N ARG A 384 -15.46 -7.03 -13.77
CA ARG A 384 -14.80 -8.23 -14.26
C ARG A 384 -14.71 -9.27 -13.16
N LEU A 385 -15.10 -10.50 -13.43
CA LEU A 385 -14.93 -11.66 -12.57
C LEU A 385 -13.93 -12.62 -13.20
N VAL A 386 -13.09 -13.22 -12.36
CA VAL A 386 -12.15 -14.31 -12.73
C VAL A 386 -12.59 -15.56 -11.99
N VAL A 387 -12.99 -16.59 -12.73
CA VAL A 387 -13.60 -17.81 -12.21
C VAL A 387 -12.78 -19.01 -12.67
N GLN A 388 -12.51 -19.95 -11.78
CA GLN A 388 -11.85 -21.20 -12.11
C GLN A 388 -12.79 -22.10 -12.90
N GLU A 389 -12.33 -22.57 -14.06
CA GLU A 389 -13.10 -23.50 -14.89
C GLU A 389 -13.33 -24.84 -14.15
N GLY A 390 -14.41 -25.49 -14.46
CA GLY A 390 -14.82 -26.75 -13.85
C GLY A 390 -15.41 -26.60 -12.44
N SER A 391 -14.71 -25.93 -11.52
CA SER A 391 -15.19 -25.77 -10.14
C SER A 391 -16.14 -24.60 -9.93
N GLY A 392 -16.11 -23.60 -10.81
CA GLY A 392 -16.87 -22.36 -10.64
C GLY A 392 -16.39 -21.48 -9.48
N ARG A 393 -15.25 -21.82 -8.83
CA ARG A 393 -14.68 -21.05 -7.72
C ARG A 393 -14.30 -19.65 -8.17
N LEU A 394 -14.72 -18.64 -7.40
CA LEU A 394 -14.30 -17.27 -7.63
C LEU A 394 -12.80 -17.14 -7.24
N LEU A 395 -11.99 -16.63 -8.15
CA LEU A 395 -10.57 -16.39 -7.91
C LEU A 395 -10.23 -14.91 -7.77
N GLY A 396 -11.03 -14.03 -8.36
CA GLY A 396 -10.81 -12.61 -8.28
C GLY A 396 -11.89 -11.78 -8.96
N GLY A 397 -11.78 -10.46 -8.79
CA GLY A 397 -12.63 -9.53 -9.48
C GLY A 397 -12.08 -8.11 -9.47
N GLN A 398 -12.51 -7.35 -10.48
CA GLN A 398 -12.11 -5.97 -10.72
C GLN A 398 -13.34 -5.12 -10.99
N ILE A 399 -13.32 -3.90 -10.48
CA ILE A 399 -14.42 -2.94 -10.68
C ILE A 399 -13.78 -1.59 -11.02
N ILE A 400 -14.25 -0.97 -12.10
CA ILE A 400 -13.89 0.42 -12.44
C ILE A 400 -15.15 1.20 -12.77
N GLY A 401 -15.27 2.40 -12.26
CA GLY A 401 -16.40 3.29 -12.47
C GLY A 401 -16.37 4.46 -11.51
N ASP A 402 -17.42 5.27 -11.54
CA ASP A 402 -17.58 6.45 -10.71
C ASP A 402 -17.92 6.10 -9.24
N GLU A 403 -18.30 7.13 -8.48
CA GLU A 403 -18.70 6.99 -7.07
C GLU A 403 -19.68 5.83 -6.84
N GLY A 404 -19.45 5.06 -5.80
CA GLY A 404 -20.24 3.85 -5.47
C GLY A 404 -19.81 2.58 -6.19
N ALA A 405 -18.98 2.67 -7.23
CA ALA A 405 -18.42 1.50 -7.90
C ALA A 405 -17.37 0.79 -7.00
N GLY A 406 -16.41 1.54 -6.46
CA GLY A 406 -15.24 1.00 -5.76
C GLY A 406 -15.57 0.16 -4.53
N LEU A 407 -16.50 0.60 -3.67
CA LEU A 407 -16.83 -0.11 -2.44
C LEU A 407 -17.55 -1.45 -2.65
N ARG A 408 -18.13 -1.70 -3.84
CA ARG A 408 -18.70 -3.02 -4.17
C ARG A 408 -17.66 -4.14 -4.18
N ILE A 409 -16.36 -3.80 -4.31
CA ILE A 409 -15.27 -4.78 -4.22
C ILE A 409 -15.29 -5.54 -2.89
N ASN A 410 -15.82 -4.95 -1.81
CA ASN A 410 -15.90 -5.60 -0.51
C ASN A 410 -16.83 -6.82 -0.49
N VAL A 411 -17.84 -6.87 -1.34
CA VAL A 411 -18.70 -8.05 -1.52
C VAL A 411 -17.88 -9.19 -2.13
N LEU A 412 -17.10 -8.90 -3.19
CA LEU A 412 -16.20 -9.89 -3.79
C LEU A 412 -15.09 -10.33 -2.83
N ALA A 413 -14.55 -9.41 -2.03
CA ALA A 413 -13.59 -9.75 -1.00
C ALA A 413 -14.19 -10.71 0.05
N GLY A 414 -15.42 -10.47 0.48
CA GLY A 414 -16.17 -11.38 1.36
C GLY A 414 -16.42 -12.75 0.72
N ALA A 415 -16.81 -12.77 -0.55
CA ALA A 415 -16.99 -13.99 -1.32
C ALA A 415 -15.70 -14.82 -1.43
N LEU A 416 -14.55 -14.17 -1.70
CA LEU A 416 -13.24 -14.82 -1.72
C LEU A 416 -12.80 -15.33 -0.35
N HIS A 417 -13.10 -14.59 0.73
CA HIS A 417 -12.83 -15.06 2.10
C HIS A 417 -13.66 -16.28 2.49
N SER A 418 -14.82 -16.48 1.87
CA SER A 418 -15.72 -17.60 2.09
C SER A 418 -15.58 -18.70 1.04
N ASP A 419 -14.58 -18.62 0.17
CA ASP A 419 -14.30 -19.56 -0.94
C ASP A 419 -15.55 -19.81 -1.81
N MET A 420 -16.38 -18.79 -2.05
CA MET A 420 -17.61 -18.89 -2.81
C MET A 420 -17.38 -19.24 -4.29
N THR A 421 -18.32 -19.97 -4.85
CA THR A 421 -18.45 -20.12 -6.32
C THR A 421 -19.20 -18.93 -6.93
N VAL A 422 -19.09 -18.79 -8.24
CA VAL A 422 -19.83 -17.78 -8.99
C VAL A 422 -21.35 -18.01 -8.91
N GLU A 423 -21.78 -19.28 -8.78
CA GLU A 423 -23.18 -19.64 -8.55
C GLU A 423 -23.68 -19.10 -7.20
N GLN A 424 -22.93 -19.34 -6.13
CA GLN A 424 -23.26 -18.79 -4.81
C GLN A 424 -23.25 -17.26 -4.81
N LEU A 425 -22.29 -16.62 -5.50
CA LEU A 425 -22.27 -15.17 -5.66
C LEU A 425 -23.54 -14.65 -6.33
N SER A 426 -24.06 -15.35 -7.35
CA SER A 426 -25.27 -14.96 -8.08
C SER A 426 -26.55 -14.98 -7.23
N GLN A 427 -26.53 -15.69 -6.09
CA GLN A 427 -27.66 -15.86 -5.18
C GLN A 427 -27.59 -14.97 -3.94
N LEU A 428 -26.57 -14.08 -3.82
CA LEU A 428 -26.48 -13.19 -2.68
C LEU A 428 -27.67 -12.23 -2.62
N ASP A 429 -28.23 -12.08 -1.44
CA ASP A 429 -29.25 -11.06 -1.13
C ASP A 429 -28.58 -9.70 -0.92
N LEU A 430 -28.43 -8.93 -1.99
CA LEU A 430 -27.81 -7.63 -1.96
C LEU A 430 -28.86 -6.52 -1.87
N ALA A 431 -28.54 -5.47 -1.10
CA ALA A 431 -29.45 -4.35 -0.88
C ALA A 431 -29.71 -3.55 -2.15
N TYR A 432 -30.99 -3.18 -2.33
CA TYR A 432 -31.46 -2.32 -3.41
C TYR A 432 -32.07 -1.03 -2.89
N MET A 433 -31.69 0.07 -3.51
CA MET A 433 -32.35 1.38 -3.42
C MET A 433 -31.96 2.20 -4.66
N PRO A 434 -32.90 2.88 -5.35
CA PRO A 434 -32.61 3.61 -6.60
C PRO A 434 -31.37 4.52 -6.55
N PRO A 435 -31.12 5.31 -5.48
CA PRO A 435 -29.90 6.13 -5.36
C PRO A 435 -28.59 5.34 -5.20
N MET A 436 -28.63 4.09 -4.77
CA MET A 436 -27.46 3.33 -4.32
C MET A 436 -27.11 2.16 -5.25
N SER A 437 -28.12 1.47 -5.79
CA SER A 437 -27.95 0.29 -6.64
C SER A 437 -29.15 0.15 -7.60
N PRO A 438 -28.98 -0.46 -8.79
CA PRO A 438 -30.10 -1.00 -9.54
C PRO A 438 -30.67 -2.24 -8.84
N VAL A 439 -31.90 -2.66 -9.22
CA VAL A 439 -32.55 -3.89 -8.66
C VAL A 439 -31.66 -5.12 -8.80
N TRP A 440 -31.03 -5.29 -9.95
CA TRP A 440 -29.98 -6.27 -10.16
C TRP A 440 -28.63 -5.60 -9.96
N ASP A 441 -28.00 -5.84 -8.80
CA ASP A 441 -26.67 -5.31 -8.55
C ASP A 441 -25.70 -5.77 -9.64
N PRO A 442 -24.79 -4.92 -10.12
CA PRO A 442 -23.80 -5.28 -11.13
C PRO A 442 -23.00 -6.55 -10.86
N LEU A 443 -22.76 -6.88 -9.59
CA LEU A 443 -22.07 -8.11 -9.20
C LEU A 443 -22.91 -9.36 -9.52
N LEU A 444 -24.23 -9.29 -9.25
CA LEU A 444 -25.16 -10.39 -9.58
C LEU A 444 -25.30 -10.53 -11.08
N VAL A 445 -25.35 -9.41 -11.82
CA VAL A 445 -25.36 -9.44 -13.28
C VAL A 445 -24.10 -10.10 -13.83
N ALA A 446 -22.92 -9.72 -13.33
CA ALA A 446 -21.65 -10.31 -13.74
C ALA A 446 -21.58 -11.81 -13.44
N ALA A 447 -22.05 -12.23 -12.27
CA ALA A 447 -22.11 -13.64 -11.88
C ALA A 447 -23.07 -14.43 -12.79
N ASN A 448 -24.26 -13.91 -13.07
CA ASN A 448 -25.23 -14.55 -13.98
C ASN A 448 -24.72 -14.66 -15.42
N VAL A 449 -23.95 -13.67 -15.90
CA VAL A 449 -23.32 -13.75 -17.24
C VAL A 449 -22.21 -14.79 -17.24
N ALA A 450 -21.39 -14.86 -16.18
CA ALA A 450 -20.32 -15.86 -16.04
C ALA A 450 -20.84 -17.30 -16.02
N LEU A 451 -22.06 -17.53 -15.50
CA LEU A 451 -22.71 -18.84 -15.48
C LEU A 451 -23.24 -19.31 -16.86
N LYS A 452 -23.56 -18.38 -17.77
CA LYS A 452 -24.17 -18.71 -19.07
C LYS A 452 -23.16 -19.10 -20.15
N GLY A 453 -21.96 -18.73 -20.03
CA GLY A 453 -20.89 -18.94 -20.98
C GLY A 453 -19.86 -19.88 -20.49
#